data_083e14f89701808ed120152b6ce493ee
#
_entry.id   083e14f89701808ed120152b6ce493ee
#
_cell.length_a   1.000
_cell.length_b   1.000
_cell.length_c   1.000
_cell.angle_alpha   90.00
_cell.angle_beta   90.00
_cell.angle_gamma   90.00
#
_symmetry.space_group_name_H-M   'P 1'
#
loop_
_entity.id
_entity.type
_entity.pdbx_description
1 polymer ?
#
loop_
_entity_poly.entity_id
_entity_poly.type
_entity_poly.pdbx_seq_one_letter_code
_entity_poly.pdbx_strand_id
1 'polypeptide(L)'
;MAGGDKRVYSFEFYPPKTPEGVARLRATWKQLGQFDPAFFSVTYGAGGSTREGTLSTVLEIRDDGHHAAPHISCIASSRESLREVVAEYKAKGIKHIVALRGDLPSGLAMAGEFRYASELVRFIREETGDWFHIEVACYPEYHPQARKPQQDLAAFKAKVDAGADGAITQYFYNADSYFNFVEEAEALGIHVPIVPGIMPINNFSQLARFSDACGAEIPRWMRLKLEGFGDDTASIKAFGLDVVTELCGRLLAGGAPGLHFYTMNMAGPTSTIWQRLGL
;
A
#
# COMPACT_ATOMS: atom_id res chain seq x y z
N MET A 1 -13.87 -26.36 -12.16
CA MET A 1 -12.79 -26.30 -11.15
C MET A 1 -11.84 -25.23 -11.66
N ALA A 2 -12.00 -23.99 -11.19
CA ALA A 2 -11.12 -22.88 -11.53
C ALA A 2 -9.76 -23.17 -10.90
N GLY A 3 -8.69 -23.09 -11.70
CA GLY A 3 -7.31 -23.13 -11.20
C GLY A 3 -7.15 -22.01 -10.20
N GLY A 4 -6.85 -22.34 -8.94
CA GLY A 4 -6.66 -21.35 -7.90
C GLY A 4 -5.43 -20.52 -8.23
N ASP A 5 -5.62 -19.29 -8.70
CA ASP A 5 -4.55 -18.33 -8.76
C ASP A 5 -3.93 -18.22 -7.36
N LYS A 6 -2.61 -18.38 -7.30
CA LYS A 6 -1.87 -18.30 -6.04
C LYS A 6 -2.11 -16.90 -5.44
N ARG A 7 -2.69 -16.85 -4.23
CA ARG A 7 -2.93 -15.57 -3.53
C ARG A 7 -1.64 -14.76 -3.40
N VAL A 8 -1.75 -13.46 -3.58
CA VAL A 8 -0.63 -12.52 -3.50
C VAL A 8 -0.53 -11.95 -2.10
N TYR A 9 0.57 -12.18 -1.42
CA TYR A 9 0.87 -11.58 -0.12
C TYR A 9 2.08 -10.68 -0.23
N SER A 10 1.98 -9.48 0.34
CA SER A 10 3.05 -8.50 0.28
C SER A 10 3.09 -7.63 1.54
N PHE A 11 4.24 -7.03 1.78
CA PHE A 11 4.49 -6.22 2.99
C PHE A 11 5.11 -4.89 2.60
N GLU A 12 4.60 -3.81 3.19
CA GLU A 12 5.11 -2.47 2.97
C GLU A 12 6.03 -2.01 4.09
N PHE A 13 7.10 -1.34 3.69
CA PHE A 13 8.05 -0.67 4.56
C PHE A 13 8.24 0.79 4.16
N TYR A 14 8.80 1.56 5.06
CA TYR A 14 9.33 2.89 4.76
C TYR A 14 10.82 2.96 5.09
N PRO A 15 11.62 3.70 4.30
CA PRO A 15 13.06 3.85 4.56
C PRO A 15 13.31 4.47 5.92
N PRO A 16 14.12 3.83 6.78
CA PRO A 16 14.47 4.40 8.08
C PRO A 16 15.48 5.55 7.93
N LYS A 17 15.46 6.47 8.90
CA LYS A 17 16.35 7.66 8.89
C LYS A 17 17.61 7.50 9.75
N THR A 18 17.70 6.44 10.54
CA THR A 18 18.83 6.20 11.45
C THR A 18 19.45 4.83 11.24
N PRO A 19 20.75 4.65 11.54
CA PRO A 19 21.39 3.35 11.44
C PRO A 19 20.69 2.25 12.23
N GLU A 20 20.19 2.58 13.44
CA GLU A 20 19.44 1.65 14.27
C GLU A 20 18.10 1.26 13.63
N GLY A 21 17.46 2.23 12.96
CA GLY A 21 16.25 2.00 12.16
C GLY A 21 16.52 1.04 11.00
N VAL A 22 17.65 1.20 10.30
CA VAL A 22 18.09 0.30 9.22
C VAL A 22 18.28 -1.12 9.76
N ALA A 23 19.00 -1.28 10.88
CA ALA A 23 19.23 -2.58 11.49
C ALA A 23 17.91 -3.27 11.90
N ARG A 24 16.95 -2.50 12.48
CA ARG A 24 15.61 -3.02 12.82
C ARG A 24 14.82 -3.43 11.58
N LEU A 25 14.84 -2.60 10.53
CA LEU A 25 14.14 -2.93 9.30
C LEU A 25 14.70 -4.20 8.65
N ARG A 26 16.02 -4.39 8.62
CA ARG A 26 16.67 -5.62 8.15
C ARG A 26 16.19 -6.85 8.92
N ALA A 27 16.09 -6.78 10.25
CA ALA A 27 15.55 -7.86 11.05
C ALA A 27 14.05 -8.12 10.72
N THR A 28 13.29 -7.06 10.47
CA THR A 28 11.87 -7.14 10.12
C THR A 28 11.64 -7.85 8.79
N TRP A 29 12.31 -7.46 7.71
CA TRP A 29 12.09 -8.13 6.41
C TRP A 29 12.64 -9.57 6.41
N LYS A 30 13.72 -9.87 7.14
CA LYS A 30 14.20 -11.25 7.30
C LYS A 30 13.20 -12.14 8.02
N GLN A 31 12.49 -11.60 9.02
CA GLN A 31 11.43 -12.32 9.70
C GLN A 31 10.20 -12.53 8.79
N LEU A 32 9.75 -11.47 8.09
CA LEU A 32 8.58 -11.54 7.20
C LEU A 32 8.88 -12.30 5.90
N GLY A 33 10.14 -12.32 5.46
CA GLY A 33 10.58 -13.08 4.30
C GLY A 33 10.39 -14.60 4.44
N GLN A 34 10.32 -15.10 5.68
CA GLN A 34 10.05 -16.52 5.94
C GLN A 34 8.63 -16.95 5.51
N PHE A 35 7.74 -15.99 5.26
CA PHE A 35 6.39 -16.22 4.75
C PHE A 35 6.32 -16.27 3.21
N ASP A 36 7.45 -16.23 2.52
CA ASP A 36 7.55 -16.25 1.06
C ASP A 36 6.62 -15.22 0.38
N PRO A 37 6.71 -13.92 0.73
CA PRO A 37 5.87 -12.91 0.12
C PRO A 37 6.16 -12.75 -1.38
N ALA A 38 5.14 -12.38 -2.14
CA ALA A 38 5.30 -12.07 -3.56
C ALA A 38 6.26 -10.90 -3.77
N PHE A 39 6.21 -9.91 -2.89
CA PHE A 39 7.14 -8.77 -2.89
C PHE A 39 7.08 -7.98 -1.57
N PHE A 40 8.12 -7.18 -1.35
CA PHE A 40 8.12 -6.08 -0.39
C PHE A 40 7.98 -4.76 -1.13
N SER A 41 7.10 -3.85 -0.70
CA SER A 41 7.10 -2.49 -1.22
C SER A 41 7.82 -1.54 -0.27
N VAL A 42 8.42 -0.49 -0.83
CA VAL A 42 9.15 0.53 -0.06
C VAL A 42 8.64 1.91 -0.45
N THR A 43 8.10 2.64 0.53
CA THR A 43 7.49 3.95 0.29
C THR A 43 8.52 5.00 -0.13
N TYR A 44 8.03 6.01 -0.87
CA TYR A 44 8.78 7.19 -1.29
C TYR A 44 8.06 8.45 -0.82
N GLY A 45 8.81 9.41 -0.29
CA GLY A 45 8.26 10.70 0.14
C GLY A 45 7.49 10.68 1.47
N ALA A 46 6.98 9.52 1.88
CA ALA A 46 6.27 9.38 3.13
C ALA A 46 7.18 9.68 4.33
N GLY A 47 6.72 10.55 5.24
CA GLY A 47 7.50 10.90 6.43
C GLY A 47 8.85 11.56 6.13
N GLY A 48 9.08 12.09 4.90
CA GLY A 48 10.34 12.71 4.46
C GLY A 48 11.41 11.70 4.07
N SER A 49 11.05 10.52 3.56
CA SER A 49 11.99 9.60 2.91
C SER A 49 12.48 10.18 1.59
N THR A 50 13.75 9.91 1.26
CA THR A 50 14.36 10.36 0.01
C THR A 50 14.29 9.29 -1.07
N ARG A 51 14.51 9.68 -2.34
CA ARG A 51 14.66 8.76 -3.46
C ARG A 51 15.78 7.75 -3.20
N GLU A 52 16.93 8.22 -2.73
CA GLU A 52 18.08 7.39 -2.43
C GLU A 52 17.79 6.39 -1.31
N GLY A 53 17.08 6.80 -0.27
CA GLY A 53 16.69 5.94 0.85
C GLY A 53 15.74 4.81 0.40
N THR A 54 14.78 5.13 -0.47
CA THR A 54 13.87 4.13 -1.06
C THR A 54 14.66 3.14 -1.92
N LEU A 55 15.48 3.62 -2.84
CA LEU A 55 16.25 2.77 -3.74
C LEU A 55 17.25 1.89 -2.99
N SER A 56 18.00 2.44 -2.03
CA SER A 56 18.96 1.64 -1.25
C SER A 56 18.27 0.53 -0.47
N THR A 57 17.13 0.82 0.17
CA THR A 57 16.34 -0.19 0.88
C THR A 57 15.84 -1.30 -0.06
N VAL A 58 15.33 -0.92 -1.24
CA VAL A 58 14.89 -1.88 -2.27
C VAL A 58 16.03 -2.79 -2.72
N LEU A 59 17.21 -2.23 -2.97
CA LEU A 59 18.37 -3.00 -3.42
C LEU A 59 18.86 -3.96 -2.32
N GLU A 60 18.90 -3.53 -1.05
CA GLU A 60 19.26 -4.40 0.06
C GLU A 60 18.30 -5.59 0.22
N ILE A 61 16.98 -5.36 0.10
CA ILE A 61 15.97 -6.44 0.15
C ILE A 61 16.17 -7.41 -1.02
N ARG A 62 16.50 -6.90 -2.21
CA ARG A 62 16.78 -7.75 -3.37
C ARG A 62 18.07 -8.54 -3.24
N ASP A 63 19.11 -7.96 -2.66
CA ASP A 63 20.37 -8.63 -2.39
C ASP A 63 20.21 -9.79 -1.37
N ASP A 64 19.23 -9.67 -0.45
CA ASP A 64 18.79 -10.74 0.45
C ASP A 64 17.91 -11.82 -0.25
N GLY A 65 17.66 -11.70 -1.58
CA GLY A 65 16.98 -12.71 -2.39
C GLY A 65 15.45 -12.52 -2.51
N HIS A 66 14.91 -11.40 -2.07
CA HIS A 66 13.48 -11.11 -2.15
C HIS A 66 13.12 -10.17 -3.30
N HIS A 67 11.88 -10.24 -3.79
CA HIS A 67 11.35 -9.23 -4.70
C HIS A 67 11.02 -7.96 -3.94
N ALA A 68 11.37 -6.80 -4.50
CA ALA A 68 11.08 -5.51 -3.90
C ALA A 68 10.61 -4.51 -4.95
N ALA A 69 9.58 -3.73 -4.60
CA ALA A 69 8.91 -2.73 -5.42
C ALA A 69 9.06 -1.34 -4.79
N PRO A 70 9.85 -0.42 -5.37
CA PRO A 70 9.86 0.96 -4.93
C PRO A 70 8.54 1.65 -5.24
N HIS A 71 8.08 2.52 -4.34
CA HIS A 71 7.08 3.50 -4.70
C HIS A 71 7.70 4.59 -5.57
N ILE A 72 6.92 5.12 -6.50
CA ILE A 72 7.25 6.30 -7.31
C ILE A 72 6.09 7.29 -7.24
N SER A 73 6.41 8.56 -6.94
CA SER A 73 5.43 9.63 -6.83
C SER A 73 5.66 10.70 -7.88
N CYS A 74 4.60 11.21 -8.49
CA CYS A 74 4.69 12.23 -9.52
C CYS A 74 4.44 13.66 -9.03
N ILE A 75 3.95 13.83 -7.79
CA ILE A 75 3.68 15.18 -7.29
C ILE A 75 4.98 16.00 -7.23
N ALA A 76 4.89 17.26 -7.64
CA ALA A 76 6.02 18.19 -7.71
C ALA A 76 7.22 17.70 -8.57
N SER A 77 7.02 16.69 -9.43
CA SER A 77 8.07 16.16 -10.31
C SER A 77 7.94 16.70 -11.72
N SER A 78 9.08 16.83 -12.41
CA SER A 78 9.12 17.05 -13.86
C SER A 78 9.18 15.73 -14.61
N ARG A 79 8.82 15.73 -15.90
CA ARG A 79 8.97 14.57 -16.79
C ARG A 79 10.43 14.10 -16.85
N GLU A 80 11.37 15.04 -16.89
CA GLU A 80 12.81 14.74 -16.93
C GLU A 80 13.25 13.98 -15.67
N SER A 81 12.91 14.47 -14.48
CA SER A 81 13.29 13.81 -13.23
C SER A 81 12.65 12.42 -13.10
N LEU A 82 11.42 12.23 -13.55
CA LEU A 82 10.78 10.90 -13.56
C LEU A 82 11.38 9.96 -14.59
N ARG A 83 11.81 10.47 -15.77
CA ARG A 83 12.53 9.68 -16.77
C ARG A 83 13.82 9.11 -16.20
N GLU A 84 14.59 9.93 -15.48
CA GLU A 84 15.82 9.49 -14.80
C GLU A 84 15.52 8.39 -13.76
N VAL A 85 14.48 8.57 -12.93
CA VAL A 85 14.08 7.55 -11.92
C VAL A 85 13.74 6.23 -12.58
N VAL A 86 12.87 6.29 -13.59
CA VAL A 86 12.40 5.09 -14.32
C VAL A 86 13.55 4.39 -15.05
N ALA A 87 14.45 5.15 -15.68
CA ALA A 87 15.65 4.63 -16.33
C ALA A 87 16.60 3.96 -15.32
N GLU A 88 16.81 4.58 -14.15
CA GLU A 88 17.62 4.02 -13.08
C GLU A 88 17.03 2.70 -12.55
N TYR A 89 15.72 2.65 -12.27
CA TYR A 89 15.05 1.42 -11.83
C TYR A 89 15.16 0.31 -12.87
N LYS A 90 14.99 0.65 -14.15
CA LYS A 90 15.18 -0.28 -15.26
C LYS A 90 16.62 -0.80 -15.35
N ALA A 91 17.62 0.08 -15.23
CA ALA A 91 19.04 -0.29 -15.22
C ALA A 91 19.42 -1.20 -14.05
N LYS A 92 18.77 -1.02 -12.88
CA LYS A 92 18.92 -1.90 -11.71
C LYS A 92 18.11 -3.21 -11.81
N GLY A 93 17.41 -3.45 -12.92
CA GLY A 93 16.61 -4.66 -13.13
C GLY A 93 15.38 -4.76 -12.23
N ILE A 94 14.88 -3.64 -11.71
CA ILE A 94 13.60 -3.59 -10.98
C ILE A 94 12.48 -3.84 -11.99
N LYS A 95 11.54 -4.73 -11.64
CA LYS A 95 10.42 -5.14 -12.50
C LYS A 95 9.06 -4.76 -11.95
N HIS A 96 8.97 -4.41 -10.69
CA HIS A 96 7.74 -4.12 -9.97
C HIS A 96 7.83 -2.76 -9.32
N ILE A 97 6.81 -1.93 -9.44
CA ILE A 97 6.72 -0.59 -8.86
C ILE A 97 5.32 -0.29 -8.37
N VAL A 98 5.21 0.62 -7.39
CA VAL A 98 3.93 1.17 -6.94
C VAL A 98 3.86 2.63 -7.37
N ALA A 99 3.00 2.94 -8.34
CA ALA A 99 2.87 4.28 -8.92
C ALA A 99 1.78 5.09 -8.22
N LEU A 100 2.18 6.19 -7.59
CA LEU A 100 1.33 7.05 -6.78
C LEU A 100 1.34 8.49 -7.31
N ARG A 101 0.29 9.26 -6.99
CA ARG A 101 0.35 10.70 -7.16
C ARG A 101 1.31 11.33 -6.17
N GLY A 102 1.24 10.90 -4.93
CA GLY A 102 1.86 11.53 -3.76
C GLY A 102 0.98 12.61 -3.14
N ASP A 103 1.33 13.03 -1.93
CA ASP A 103 0.64 14.06 -1.18
C ASP A 103 1.26 15.42 -1.45
N LEU A 104 0.42 16.46 -1.60
CA LEU A 104 0.89 17.83 -1.72
C LEU A 104 1.51 18.27 -0.37
N PRO A 105 2.77 18.67 -0.36
CA PRO A 105 3.34 19.31 0.83
C PRO A 105 2.51 20.52 1.24
N SER A 106 2.27 20.71 2.54
CA SER A 106 1.51 21.83 3.07
C SER A 106 2.13 23.16 2.59
N GLY A 107 1.32 24.00 1.92
CA GLY A 107 1.72 25.33 1.47
C GLY A 107 2.30 25.42 0.05
N LEU A 108 2.41 24.32 -0.69
CA LEU A 108 2.76 24.34 -2.10
C LEU A 108 1.49 24.34 -2.97
N ALA A 109 1.31 25.40 -3.77
CA ALA A 109 0.45 25.34 -4.95
C ALA A 109 1.03 24.29 -5.90
N MET A 110 0.17 23.53 -6.60
CA MET A 110 0.56 22.46 -7.52
C MET A 110 1.77 22.88 -8.38
N ALA A 111 2.96 22.44 -7.97
CA ALA A 111 4.19 22.57 -8.73
C ALA A 111 4.52 21.17 -9.30
N GLY A 112 4.68 21.06 -10.61
CA GLY A 112 5.01 19.82 -11.30
C GLY A 112 4.21 19.64 -12.58
N GLU A 113 4.64 18.70 -13.41
CA GLU A 113 4.03 18.44 -14.73
C GLU A 113 2.94 17.38 -14.69
N PHE A 114 2.73 16.74 -13.54
CA PHE A 114 1.74 15.68 -13.33
C PHE A 114 0.73 16.07 -12.25
N ARG A 115 -0.54 15.84 -12.53
CA ARG A 115 -1.67 16.10 -11.62
C ARG A 115 -2.23 14.83 -11.00
N TYR A 116 -2.16 13.72 -11.74
CA TYR A 116 -2.80 12.46 -11.39
C TYR A 116 -1.87 11.27 -11.56
N ALA A 117 -2.05 10.23 -10.75
CA ALA A 117 -1.31 8.99 -10.88
C ALA A 117 -1.52 8.30 -12.26
N SER A 118 -2.67 8.50 -12.90
CA SER A 118 -2.93 7.99 -14.25
C SER A 118 -2.00 8.58 -15.31
N GLU A 119 -1.58 9.84 -15.14
CA GLU A 119 -0.61 10.47 -16.02
C GLU A 119 0.79 9.87 -15.82
N LEU A 120 1.15 9.56 -14.56
CA LEU A 120 2.40 8.86 -14.24
C LEU A 120 2.41 7.45 -14.84
N VAL A 121 1.33 6.68 -14.69
CA VAL A 121 1.24 5.32 -15.26
C VAL A 121 1.43 5.37 -16.78
N ARG A 122 0.70 6.28 -17.46
CA ARG A 122 0.83 6.46 -18.93
C ARG A 122 2.27 6.82 -19.32
N PHE A 123 2.87 7.77 -18.59
CA PHE A 123 4.25 8.17 -18.83
C PHE A 123 5.23 7.00 -18.68
N ILE A 124 5.09 6.18 -17.64
CA ILE A 124 5.94 5.00 -17.44
C ILE A 124 5.77 4.01 -18.61
N ARG A 125 4.55 3.78 -19.07
CA ARG A 125 4.27 2.92 -20.22
C ARG A 125 4.86 3.48 -21.52
N GLU A 126 4.76 4.78 -21.75
CA GLU A 126 5.37 5.45 -22.91
C GLU A 126 6.90 5.30 -22.93
N GLU A 127 7.57 5.42 -21.76
CA GLU A 127 9.03 5.37 -21.65
C GLU A 127 9.58 3.93 -21.60
N THR A 128 8.80 2.94 -21.17
CA THR A 128 9.34 1.60 -20.88
C THR A 128 8.55 0.43 -21.44
N GLY A 129 7.39 0.67 -22.06
CA GLY A 129 6.48 -0.39 -22.48
C GLY A 129 6.04 -1.25 -21.28
N ASP A 130 6.10 -2.55 -21.44
CA ASP A 130 5.69 -3.54 -20.46
C ASP A 130 6.83 -3.99 -19.52
N TRP A 131 7.87 -3.17 -19.38
CA TRP A 131 9.00 -3.53 -18.53
C TRP A 131 8.63 -3.73 -17.06
N PHE A 132 7.77 -2.85 -16.53
CA PHE A 132 7.34 -2.88 -15.15
C PHE A 132 5.96 -3.50 -14.98
N HIS A 133 5.78 -4.29 -13.92
CA HIS A 133 4.49 -4.50 -13.29
C HIS A 133 4.16 -3.27 -12.43
N ILE A 134 3.02 -2.63 -12.67
CA ILE A 134 2.64 -1.36 -12.05
C ILE A 134 1.42 -1.56 -11.15
N GLU A 135 1.63 -1.45 -9.84
CA GLU A 135 0.55 -1.32 -8.86
C GLU A 135 0.16 0.14 -8.67
N VAL A 136 -1.12 0.39 -8.45
CA VAL A 136 -1.65 1.72 -8.11
C VAL A 136 -2.49 1.68 -6.84
N ALA A 137 -2.63 2.81 -6.15
CA ALA A 137 -3.54 2.90 -5.01
C ALA A 137 -5.00 3.03 -5.45
N CYS A 138 -5.92 2.44 -4.68
CA CYS A 138 -7.37 2.66 -4.77
C CYS A 138 -7.99 2.78 -3.36
N TYR A 139 -9.24 3.26 -3.27
CA TYR A 139 -9.81 3.69 -1.99
C TYR A 139 -11.23 3.13 -1.82
N PRO A 140 -11.42 2.05 -1.05
CA PRO A 140 -12.75 1.49 -0.80
C PRO A 140 -13.72 2.45 -0.09
N GLU A 141 -13.18 3.40 0.68
CA GLU A 141 -13.94 4.41 1.44
C GLU A 141 -13.77 5.82 0.89
N TYR A 142 -13.33 5.93 -0.36
CA TYR A 142 -13.07 7.15 -1.16
C TYR A 142 -11.87 7.99 -0.70
N HIS A 143 -11.18 8.54 -1.68
CA HIS A 143 -10.07 9.44 -1.43
C HIS A 143 -10.57 10.75 -0.78
N PRO A 144 -9.95 11.27 0.30
CA PRO A 144 -10.42 12.45 1.03
C PRO A 144 -10.54 13.72 0.17
N GLN A 145 -9.80 13.80 -0.94
CA GLN A 145 -9.91 14.91 -1.90
C GLN A 145 -10.99 14.69 -2.99
N ALA A 146 -11.59 13.52 -3.06
CA ALA A 146 -12.69 13.28 -3.99
C ALA A 146 -13.96 13.98 -3.50
N ARG A 147 -14.61 14.72 -4.39
CA ARG A 147 -15.87 15.42 -4.06
C ARG A 147 -17.07 14.47 -4.03
N LYS A 148 -16.98 13.36 -4.72
CA LYS A 148 -18.02 12.33 -4.84
C LYS A 148 -17.36 10.97 -5.03
N PRO A 149 -17.96 9.88 -4.53
CA PRO A 149 -17.47 8.51 -4.71
C PRO A 149 -17.16 8.15 -6.17
N GLN A 150 -18.09 8.50 -7.08
CA GLN A 150 -17.95 8.19 -8.50
C GLN A 150 -16.74 8.86 -9.17
N GLN A 151 -16.28 10.01 -8.64
CA GLN A 151 -15.07 10.67 -9.15
C GLN A 151 -13.81 9.88 -8.75
N ASP A 152 -13.78 9.32 -7.56
CA ASP A 152 -12.66 8.51 -7.12
C ASP A 152 -12.58 7.20 -7.90
N LEU A 153 -13.72 6.54 -8.09
CA LEU A 153 -13.82 5.33 -8.89
C LEU A 153 -13.43 5.58 -10.36
N ALA A 154 -13.86 6.70 -10.95
CA ALA A 154 -13.43 7.11 -12.29
C ALA A 154 -11.92 7.42 -12.36
N ALA A 155 -11.34 7.99 -11.29
CA ALA A 155 -9.90 8.21 -11.20
C ALA A 155 -9.14 6.88 -11.08
N PHE A 156 -9.70 5.88 -10.40
CA PHE A 156 -9.14 4.53 -10.38
C PHE A 156 -9.18 3.89 -11.77
N LYS A 157 -10.34 3.96 -12.45
CA LYS A 157 -10.45 3.47 -13.83
C LYS A 157 -9.42 4.12 -14.75
N ALA A 158 -9.22 5.42 -14.66
CA ALA A 158 -8.23 6.13 -15.48
C ALA A 158 -6.79 5.62 -15.26
N LYS A 159 -6.44 5.13 -14.06
CA LYS A 159 -5.14 4.50 -13.77
C LYS A 159 -5.02 3.14 -14.46
N VAL A 160 -6.08 2.34 -14.41
CA VAL A 160 -6.14 1.03 -15.09
C VAL A 160 -6.10 1.20 -16.61
N ASP A 161 -6.89 2.12 -17.15
CA ASP A 161 -6.90 2.43 -18.59
C ASP A 161 -5.56 3.00 -19.10
N ALA A 162 -4.78 3.61 -18.21
CA ALA A 162 -3.43 4.07 -18.51
C ALA A 162 -2.38 2.93 -18.52
N GLY A 163 -2.75 1.72 -18.04
CA GLY A 163 -1.91 0.53 -18.10
C GLY A 163 -1.42 0.03 -16.74
N ALA A 164 -2.11 0.30 -15.63
CA ALA A 164 -1.83 -0.36 -14.36
C ALA A 164 -2.18 -1.85 -14.43
N ASP A 165 -1.35 -2.71 -13.82
CA ASP A 165 -1.52 -4.17 -13.83
C ASP A 165 -2.26 -4.67 -12.59
N GLY A 166 -2.24 -3.92 -11.50
CA GLY A 166 -2.88 -4.26 -10.24
C GLY A 166 -3.14 -3.03 -9.37
N ALA A 167 -3.83 -3.24 -8.28
CA ALA A 167 -4.11 -2.19 -7.31
C ALA A 167 -4.01 -2.69 -5.87
N ILE A 168 -3.53 -1.80 -5.00
CA ILE A 168 -3.51 -1.99 -3.55
C ILE A 168 -4.46 -0.96 -2.95
N THR A 169 -5.38 -1.41 -2.07
CA THR A 169 -6.32 -0.47 -1.46
C THR A 169 -5.67 0.31 -0.32
N GLN A 170 -6.15 1.53 -0.05
CA GLN A 170 -5.98 2.13 1.27
C GLN A 170 -6.56 1.16 2.31
N TYR A 171 -6.01 1.15 3.54
CA TYR A 171 -6.56 0.30 4.58
C TYR A 171 -7.98 0.74 4.98
N PHE A 172 -8.75 -0.19 5.49
CA PHE A 172 -10.12 -0.05 5.95
C PHE A 172 -10.39 -1.10 7.04
N TYR A 173 -11.47 -0.94 7.80
CA TYR A 173 -11.86 -1.89 8.85
C TYR A 173 -13.24 -2.49 8.64
N ASN A 174 -13.94 -2.11 7.56
CA ASN A 174 -15.20 -2.70 7.15
C ASN A 174 -15.01 -3.50 5.86
N ALA A 175 -15.07 -4.83 5.92
CA ALA A 175 -14.90 -5.69 4.75
C ALA A 175 -15.95 -5.42 3.65
N ASP A 176 -17.16 -4.97 4.02
CA ASP A 176 -18.20 -4.68 3.04
C ASP A 176 -17.86 -3.48 2.15
N SER A 177 -17.11 -2.49 2.68
CA SER A 177 -16.58 -1.40 1.86
C SER A 177 -15.68 -1.90 0.73
N TYR A 178 -14.84 -2.91 1.01
CA TYR A 178 -13.99 -3.53 0.00
C TYR A 178 -14.82 -4.31 -1.05
N PHE A 179 -15.75 -5.14 -0.62
CA PHE A 179 -16.53 -5.95 -1.56
C PHE A 179 -17.40 -5.07 -2.46
N ASN A 180 -18.09 -4.06 -1.91
CA ASN A 180 -18.85 -3.11 -2.68
C ASN A 180 -17.98 -2.36 -3.70
N PHE A 181 -16.76 -1.94 -3.28
CA PHE A 181 -15.82 -1.27 -4.17
C PHE A 181 -15.38 -2.18 -5.32
N VAL A 182 -15.11 -3.46 -5.06
CA VAL A 182 -14.75 -4.43 -6.11
C VAL A 182 -15.90 -4.61 -7.10
N GLU A 183 -17.14 -4.79 -6.61
CA GLU A 183 -18.33 -4.91 -7.46
C GLU A 183 -18.52 -3.66 -8.35
N GLU A 184 -18.38 -2.46 -7.78
CA GLU A 184 -18.48 -1.20 -8.53
C GLU A 184 -17.35 -1.07 -9.58
N ALA A 185 -16.13 -1.51 -9.24
CA ALA A 185 -15.00 -1.51 -10.15
C ALA A 185 -15.23 -2.49 -11.32
N GLU A 186 -15.67 -3.70 -11.04
CA GLU A 186 -16.02 -4.70 -12.06
C GLU A 186 -17.13 -4.22 -12.99
N ALA A 187 -18.17 -3.57 -12.45
CA ALA A 187 -19.25 -2.98 -13.23
C ALA A 187 -18.77 -1.88 -14.20
N LEU A 188 -17.62 -1.24 -13.92
CA LEU A 188 -16.95 -0.29 -14.81
C LEU A 188 -15.94 -0.95 -15.76
N GLY A 189 -15.85 -2.28 -15.77
CA GLY A 189 -14.91 -3.03 -16.60
C GLY A 189 -13.46 -2.98 -16.10
N ILE A 190 -13.25 -2.82 -14.81
CA ILE A 190 -11.95 -2.95 -14.15
C ILE A 190 -11.77 -4.40 -13.73
N HIS A 191 -10.78 -5.09 -14.29
CA HIS A 191 -10.54 -6.52 -14.06
C HIS A 191 -9.13 -6.82 -13.53
N VAL A 192 -8.34 -5.80 -13.20
CA VAL A 192 -7.04 -6.00 -12.55
C VAL A 192 -7.23 -6.48 -11.11
N PRO A 193 -6.32 -7.28 -10.55
CA PRO A 193 -6.38 -7.66 -9.14
C PRO A 193 -6.42 -6.43 -8.23
N ILE A 194 -7.34 -6.42 -7.27
CA ILE A 194 -7.46 -5.38 -6.23
C ILE A 194 -7.11 -6.02 -4.90
N VAL A 195 -5.87 -5.84 -4.45
CA VAL A 195 -5.36 -6.43 -3.20
C VAL A 195 -5.71 -5.52 -2.02
N PRO A 196 -6.45 -6.03 -1.01
CA PRO A 196 -6.78 -5.22 0.17
C PRO A 196 -5.54 -4.88 1.00
N GLY A 197 -5.40 -3.60 1.32
CA GLY A 197 -4.39 -3.05 2.22
C GLY A 197 -4.81 -3.24 3.68
N ILE A 198 -3.93 -3.80 4.49
CA ILE A 198 -4.18 -4.18 5.89
C ILE A 198 -3.30 -3.37 6.83
N MET A 199 -3.89 -2.63 7.74
CA MET A 199 -3.19 -1.86 8.76
C MET A 199 -3.34 -2.52 10.14
N PRO A 200 -2.30 -3.17 10.70
CA PRO A 200 -2.33 -3.67 12.06
C PRO A 200 -2.46 -2.54 13.09
N ILE A 201 -3.23 -2.78 14.15
CA ILE A 201 -3.50 -1.77 15.18
C ILE A 201 -2.56 -1.97 16.37
N ASN A 202 -1.63 -1.03 16.57
CA ASN A 202 -0.67 -1.07 17.67
C ASN A 202 -0.83 0.09 18.65
N ASN A 203 -1.38 1.20 18.16
CA ASN A 203 -1.58 2.43 18.93
C ASN A 203 -2.79 3.18 18.38
N PHE A 204 -3.76 3.48 19.24
CA PHE A 204 -5.00 4.11 18.78
C PHE A 204 -4.81 5.57 18.36
N SER A 205 -4.03 6.36 19.09
CA SER A 205 -3.81 7.77 18.73
C SER A 205 -3.09 7.91 17.38
N GLN A 206 -2.15 7.01 17.09
CA GLN A 206 -1.50 6.97 15.80
C GLN A 206 -2.47 6.56 14.69
N LEU A 207 -3.27 5.52 14.93
CA LEU A 207 -4.28 5.07 13.97
C LEU A 207 -5.29 6.17 13.67
N ALA A 208 -5.86 6.83 14.68
CA ALA A 208 -6.82 7.90 14.51
C ALA A 208 -6.26 9.04 13.66
N ARG A 209 -5.02 9.48 13.94
CA ARG A 209 -4.36 10.51 13.14
C ARG A 209 -4.14 10.11 11.68
N PHE A 210 -3.78 8.86 11.43
CA PHE A 210 -3.61 8.36 10.05
C PHE A 210 -4.95 8.26 9.34
N SER A 211 -5.97 7.74 10.00
CA SER A 211 -7.34 7.64 9.47
C SER A 211 -7.92 9.00 9.11
N ASP A 212 -7.76 10.00 9.98
CA ASP A 212 -8.19 11.36 9.71
C ASP A 212 -7.46 11.97 8.49
N ALA A 213 -6.19 11.62 8.28
CA ALA A 213 -5.40 12.13 7.16
C ALA A 213 -5.73 11.44 5.83
N CYS A 214 -5.94 10.13 5.83
CA CYS A 214 -6.15 9.34 4.59
C CYS A 214 -7.62 9.03 4.28
N GLY A 215 -8.56 9.43 5.17
CA GLY A 215 -9.99 9.22 4.98
C GLY A 215 -10.48 7.78 5.29
N ALA A 216 -9.64 6.93 5.87
CA ALA A 216 -10.05 5.60 6.28
C ALA A 216 -10.95 5.67 7.52
N GLU A 217 -12.12 5.05 7.47
CA GLU A 217 -13.04 5.05 8.59
C GLU A 217 -12.60 4.08 9.69
N ILE A 218 -12.61 4.56 10.94
CA ILE A 218 -12.58 3.69 12.11
C ILE A 218 -14.04 3.49 12.55
N PRO A 219 -14.65 2.32 12.35
CA PRO A 219 -16.05 2.08 12.71
C PRO A 219 -16.36 2.50 14.14
N ARG A 220 -17.53 3.09 14.38
CA ARG A 220 -17.90 3.66 15.67
C ARG A 220 -17.71 2.68 16.84
N TRP A 221 -18.14 1.43 16.67
CA TRP A 221 -18.01 0.40 17.69
C TRP A 221 -16.54 0.11 18.07
N MET A 222 -15.66 0.12 17.06
CA MET A 222 -14.22 -0.09 17.23
C MET A 222 -13.57 1.12 17.90
N ARG A 223 -13.93 2.34 17.48
CA ARG A 223 -13.45 3.58 18.08
C ARG A 223 -13.81 3.64 19.58
N LEU A 224 -15.08 3.40 19.95
CA LEU A 224 -15.53 3.38 21.33
C LEU A 224 -14.77 2.34 22.18
N LYS A 225 -14.48 1.18 21.61
CA LYS A 225 -13.73 0.14 22.30
C LYS A 225 -12.27 0.54 22.54
N LEU A 226 -11.62 1.10 21.51
CA LEU A 226 -10.24 1.58 21.61
C LEU A 226 -10.10 2.76 22.58
N GLU A 227 -11.04 3.71 22.57
CA GLU A 227 -11.10 4.83 23.53
C GLU A 227 -11.28 4.32 24.96
N GLY A 228 -12.11 3.29 25.15
CA GLY A 228 -12.35 2.69 26.47
C GLY A 228 -11.12 2.01 27.09
N PHE A 229 -10.12 1.66 26.30
CA PHE A 229 -8.84 1.13 26.81
C PHE A 229 -7.90 2.23 27.35
N GLY A 230 -8.12 3.50 26.97
CA GLY A 230 -7.25 4.60 27.37
C GLY A 230 -5.79 4.33 26.99
N ASP A 231 -4.91 4.33 28.00
CA ASP A 231 -3.46 4.10 27.81
C ASP A 231 -3.05 2.61 27.91
N ASP A 232 -4.01 1.70 28.06
CA ASP A 232 -3.71 0.26 28.08
C ASP A 232 -3.32 -0.27 26.70
N THR A 233 -2.04 -0.10 26.39
CA THR A 233 -1.45 -0.53 25.11
C THR A 233 -1.58 -2.05 24.89
N ALA A 234 -1.60 -2.86 25.95
CA ALA A 234 -1.73 -4.32 25.83
C ALA A 234 -3.12 -4.69 25.32
N SER A 235 -4.17 -4.12 25.91
CA SER A 235 -5.56 -4.32 25.47
C SER A 235 -5.80 -3.77 24.07
N ILE A 236 -5.23 -2.60 23.71
CA ILE A 236 -5.31 -2.05 22.35
C ILE A 236 -4.72 -3.02 21.33
N LYS A 237 -3.52 -3.57 21.58
CA LYS A 237 -2.87 -4.52 20.68
C LYS A 237 -3.63 -5.84 20.57
N ALA A 238 -4.09 -6.40 21.68
CA ALA A 238 -4.86 -7.65 21.68
C ALA A 238 -6.15 -7.50 20.86
N PHE A 239 -6.93 -6.46 21.15
CA PHE A 239 -8.14 -6.14 20.39
C PHE A 239 -7.85 -5.89 18.89
N GLY A 240 -6.79 -5.13 18.59
CA GLY A 240 -6.37 -4.86 17.24
C GLY A 240 -6.02 -6.13 16.47
N LEU A 241 -5.31 -7.08 17.09
CA LEU A 241 -5.01 -8.37 16.50
C LEU A 241 -6.28 -9.18 16.20
N ASP A 242 -7.25 -9.19 17.13
CA ASP A 242 -8.51 -9.92 16.93
C ASP A 242 -9.31 -9.34 15.75
N VAL A 243 -9.53 -8.02 15.75
CA VAL A 243 -10.30 -7.33 14.69
C VAL A 243 -9.64 -7.48 13.32
N VAL A 244 -8.33 -7.28 13.21
CA VAL A 244 -7.63 -7.34 11.93
C VAL A 244 -7.52 -8.78 11.44
N THR A 245 -7.36 -9.76 12.32
CA THR A 245 -7.38 -11.18 11.93
C THR A 245 -8.76 -11.59 11.37
N GLU A 246 -9.84 -11.18 12.04
CA GLU A 246 -11.21 -11.43 11.56
C GLU A 246 -11.46 -10.76 10.20
N LEU A 247 -11.06 -9.49 10.06
CA LEU A 247 -11.14 -8.76 8.78
C LEU A 247 -10.42 -9.52 7.67
N CYS A 248 -9.16 -9.92 7.88
CA CYS A 248 -8.39 -10.68 6.90
C CYS A 248 -9.05 -12.02 6.54
N GLY A 249 -9.57 -12.74 7.54
CA GLY A 249 -10.31 -13.99 7.34
C GLY A 249 -11.56 -13.80 6.45
N ARG A 250 -12.35 -12.76 6.72
CA ARG A 250 -13.52 -12.39 5.88
C ARG A 250 -13.11 -12.04 4.44
N LEU A 251 -12.07 -11.23 4.27
CA LEU A 251 -11.58 -10.83 2.94
C LEU A 251 -11.14 -12.05 2.13
N LEU A 252 -10.34 -12.94 2.71
CA LEU A 252 -9.86 -14.14 2.04
C LEU A 252 -10.99 -15.14 1.74
N ALA A 253 -11.96 -15.29 2.64
CA ALA A 253 -13.14 -16.13 2.42
C ALA A 253 -14.07 -15.55 1.33
N GLY A 254 -14.13 -14.22 1.22
CA GLY A 254 -14.88 -13.50 0.19
C GLY A 254 -14.18 -13.40 -1.17
N GLY A 255 -13.01 -14.04 -1.34
CA GLY A 255 -12.35 -14.15 -2.63
C GLY A 255 -11.31 -13.06 -2.90
N ALA A 256 -10.86 -12.31 -1.90
CA ALA A 256 -9.76 -11.37 -2.09
C ALA A 256 -8.52 -12.07 -2.66
N PRO A 257 -7.83 -11.47 -3.66
CA PRO A 257 -6.72 -12.11 -4.37
C PRO A 257 -5.44 -12.23 -3.51
N GLY A 258 -5.45 -11.70 -2.31
CA GLY A 258 -4.34 -11.72 -1.37
C GLY A 258 -4.50 -10.66 -0.29
N LEU A 259 -3.39 -10.31 0.37
CA LEU A 259 -3.35 -9.25 1.39
C LEU A 259 -2.04 -8.47 1.28
N HIS A 260 -2.12 -7.15 1.38
CA HIS A 260 -0.97 -6.25 1.45
C HIS A 260 -0.90 -5.60 2.84
N PHE A 261 0.16 -5.86 3.61
CA PHE A 261 0.27 -5.36 4.98
C PHE A 261 1.11 -4.10 5.08
N TYR A 262 0.51 -3.03 5.61
CA TYR A 262 1.21 -1.81 6.04
C TYR A 262 1.88 -2.09 7.38
N THR A 263 3.10 -2.62 7.36
CA THR A 263 3.77 -3.20 8.54
C THR A 263 4.21 -2.17 9.57
N MET A 264 4.31 -0.90 9.21
CA MET A 264 4.92 0.16 10.02
C MET A 264 6.34 -0.22 10.48
N ASN A 265 7.09 -0.95 9.64
CA ASN A 265 8.41 -1.51 9.92
C ASN A 265 8.45 -2.44 11.16
N MET A 266 7.33 -3.10 11.47
CA MET A 266 7.19 -4.05 12.59
C MET A 266 6.72 -5.41 12.10
N ALA A 267 7.48 -6.47 12.38
CA ALA A 267 7.10 -7.82 11.98
C ALA A 267 6.06 -8.45 12.91
N GLY A 268 6.13 -8.19 14.21
CA GLY A 268 5.35 -8.91 15.23
C GLY A 268 3.84 -8.96 14.97
N PRO A 269 3.13 -7.83 14.82
CA PRO A 269 1.69 -7.82 14.58
C PRO A 269 1.30 -8.58 13.31
N THR A 270 2.01 -8.33 12.21
CA THR A 270 1.78 -9.01 10.92
C THR A 270 2.02 -10.51 11.02
N SER A 271 3.12 -10.94 11.65
CA SER A 271 3.41 -12.36 11.87
C SER A 271 2.35 -13.06 12.71
N THR A 272 1.82 -12.37 13.75
CA THR A 272 0.76 -12.94 14.59
C THR A 272 -0.54 -13.11 13.81
N ILE A 273 -0.94 -12.11 13.00
CA ILE A 273 -2.11 -12.22 12.13
C ILE A 273 -1.93 -13.37 11.12
N TRP A 274 -0.78 -13.46 10.49
CA TRP A 274 -0.43 -14.51 9.54
C TRP A 274 -0.62 -15.91 10.15
N GLN A 275 -0.02 -16.15 11.32
CA GLN A 275 -0.12 -17.42 12.04
C GLN A 275 -1.56 -17.76 12.46
N ARG A 276 -2.35 -16.76 12.90
CA ARG A 276 -3.75 -16.96 13.28
C ARG A 276 -4.65 -17.31 12.10
N LEU A 277 -4.29 -16.87 10.89
CA LEU A 277 -4.99 -17.22 9.64
C LEU A 277 -4.59 -18.60 9.11
N GLY A 278 -3.54 -19.22 9.64
CA GLY A 278 -3.02 -20.49 9.16
C GLY A 278 -2.35 -20.40 7.79
N LEU A 279 -1.73 -19.25 7.48
CA LEU A 279 -1.03 -18.98 6.23
C LEU A 279 0.42 -19.39 6.30
#